data_8cfa65f0d0f6e9b69543e599df7fb395
#
_entry.id   8cfa65f0d0f6e9b69543e599df7fb395
#
_cell.length_a   1.000
_cell.length_b   1.000
_cell.length_c   1.000
_cell.angle_alpha   90.00
_cell.angle_beta   90.00
_cell.angle_gamma   90.00
#
_symmetry.space_group_name_H-M   'P 1'
#
loop_
_entity.id
_entity.type
_entity.pdbx_description
1 polymer ?
#
loop_
_entity_poly.entity_id
_entity_poly.type
_entity_poly.pdbx_seq_one_letter_code
_entity_poly.pdbx_strand_id
1 'polypeptide(L)'
;GNTAVGLHVRCDGRDAWLKCYTRPNDNLPAIYGTAFHPRELCVFGMGGRRQWVDCLVCEYVAGQTLDTLLCGTDAHKAVSVAARAFDRAALGLLRSERAHGDLKPENMILTPEGQLKFIDWDAAYVPALAGRAAPETGTAAYQHPKRTTQMYDTHIDDYSIALLSVMLHAAALDPDVSARYRSLREFPLHPRRIAAGYCEELERTADLFASRGMAPQYRLTRMLSSPTPYLFNLESVMDAACRAQDATVTTDTATSEPSDGMPELDERDGLWGYRTGGQWIIPPLYDWGFDPTEGVMLVGLGGYSHFILRDG
;
A
#
# COMPACT_ATOMS: atom_id res chain seq x y z
N GLY A 1 -22.84 1.57 -2.42
CA GLY A 1 -23.84 0.88 -3.27
C GLY A 1 -23.17 0.43 -4.57
N ASN A 2 -23.46 -0.79 -5.01
CA ASN A 2 -22.83 -1.33 -6.20
C ASN A 2 -23.22 -0.50 -7.44
N THR A 3 -22.21 0.10 -8.07
CA THR A 3 -22.37 0.87 -9.31
C THR A 3 -22.35 -0.01 -10.54
N ALA A 4 -21.97 -1.28 -10.40
CA ALA A 4 -21.87 -2.26 -11.46
C ALA A 4 -22.08 -3.70 -10.97
N VAL A 5 -22.36 -4.58 -11.91
CA VAL A 5 -22.41 -6.05 -11.72
C VAL A 5 -21.29 -6.67 -12.54
N GLY A 6 -20.44 -7.47 -11.89
CA GLY A 6 -19.33 -8.18 -12.54
C GLY A 6 -19.68 -9.64 -12.80
N LEU A 7 -19.29 -10.14 -13.97
CA LEU A 7 -19.52 -11.51 -14.41
C LEU A 7 -18.21 -12.09 -14.99
N HIS A 8 -17.84 -13.29 -14.58
CA HIS A 8 -16.84 -14.07 -15.28
C HIS A 8 -17.51 -14.69 -16.53
N VAL A 9 -16.98 -14.36 -17.69
CA VAL A 9 -17.54 -14.80 -18.98
C VAL A 9 -16.46 -15.42 -19.84
N ARG A 10 -16.87 -16.11 -20.89
CA ARG A 10 -15.97 -16.66 -21.90
C ARG A 10 -16.26 -16.01 -23.25
N CYS A 11 -15.29 -15.25 -23.77
CA CYS A 11 -15.36 -14.58 -25.06
C CYS A 11 -14.31 -15.19 -26.01
N ASP A 12 -14.72 -15.71 -27.16
CA ASP A 12 -13.84 -16.31 -28.16
C ASP A 12 -12.87 -17.37 -27.59
N GLY A 13 -13.39 -18.18 -26.64
CA GLY A 13 -12.62 -19.23 -25.99
C GLY A 13 -11.66 -18.74 -24.88
N ARG A 14 -11.62 -17.44 -24.60
CA ARG A 14 -10.80 -16.83 -23.53
C ARG A 14 -11.68 -16.39 -22.37
N ASP A 15 -11.13 -16.54 -21.15
CA ASP A 15 -11.79 -16.03 -19.95
C ASP A 15 -11.69 -14.51 -19.94
N ALA A 16 -12.81 -13.84 -19.64
CA ALA A 16 -12.92 -12.39 -19.54
C ALA A 16 -13.78 -11.97 -18.36
N TRP A 17 -13.57 -10.77 -17.87
CA TRP A 17 -14.40 -10.13 -16.88
C TRP A 17 -15.31 -9.11 -17.56
N LEU A 18 -16.62 -9.35 -17.52
CA LEU A 18 -17.65 -8.43 -18.00
C LEU A 18 -18.22 -7.66 -16.83
N LYS A 19 -18.10 -6.34 -16.84
CA LYS A 19 -18.67 -5.45 -15.83
C LYS A 19 -19.76 -4.62 -16.46
N CYS A 20 -20.99 -4.73 -15.94
CA CYS A 20 -22.18 -4.03 -16.43
C CYS A 20 -22.50 -2.88 -15.46
N TYR A 21 -22.48 -1.66 -15.95
CA TYR A 21 -22.69 -0.49 -15.10
C TYR A 21 -24.16 -0.19 -14.90
N THR A 22 -24.56 -0.02 -13.64
CA THR A 22 -25.94 0.33 -13.25
C THR A 22 -26.13 1.84 -13.11
N ARG A 23 -25.03 2.60 -13.10
CA ARG A 23 -24.99 4.05 -13.02
C ARG A 23 -23.94 4.59 -13.98
N PRO A 24 -24.17 5.74 -14.63
CA PRO A 24 -23.20 6.36 -15.50
C PRO A 24 -21.98 6.85 -14.69
N ASN A 25 -20.80 6.75 -15.32
CA ASN A 25 -19.55 7.37 -14.85
C ASN A 25 -18.80 7.88 -16.09
N ASP A 26 -18.79 9.20 -16.27
CA ASP A 26 -18.23 9.86 -17.45
C ASP A 26 -16.71 9.76 -17.57
N ASN A 27 -16.02 9.23 -16.56
CA ASN A 27 -14.58 9.03 -16.58
C ASN A 27 -14.17 7.68 -17.19
N LEU A 28 -15.08 6.69 -17.24
CA LEU A 28 -14.75 5.33 -17.70
C LEU A 28 -14.15 5.26 -19.10
N PRO A 29 -14.64 6.02 -20.09
CA PRO A 29 -14.02 6.02 -21.44
C PRO A 29 -12.55 6.46 -21.41
N ALA A 30 -12.21 7.45 -20.58
CA ALA A 30 -10.83 7.92 -20.45
C ALA A 30 -9.92 6.91 -19.70
N ILE A 31 -10.49 6.19 -18.74
CA ILE A 31 -9.75 5.21 -17.92
C ILE A 31 -9.49 3.92 -18.70
N TYR A 32 -10.51 3.39 -19.37
CA TYR A 32 -10.47 2.05 -19.98
C TYR A 32 -10.31 2.04 -21.49
N GLY A 33 -10.46 3.19 -22.17
CA GLY A 33 -10.30 3.30 -23.62
C GLY A 33 -11.22 2.33 -24.36
N THR A 34 -10.64 1.53 -25.25
CA THR A 34 -11.39 0.59 -26.12
C THR A 34 -12.01 -0.60 -25.38
N ALA A 35 -11.64 -0.85 -24.13
CA ALA A 35 -12.28 -1.90 -23.32
C ALA A 35 -13.65 -1.49 -22.76
N PHE A 36 -13.94 -0.19 -22.76
CA PHE A 36 -15.24 0.35 -22.34
C PHE A 36 -16.19 0.47 -23.55
N HIS A 37 -17.40 -0.06 -23.41
CA HIS A 37 -18.41 -0.12 -24.46
C HIS A 37 -19.68 0.61 -23.97
N PRO A 38 -19.91 1.85 -24.44
CA PRO A 38 -21.06 2.62 -24.01
C PRO A 38 -22.35 2.08 -24.61
N ARG A 39 -23.34 1.78 -23.75
CA ARG A 39 -24.68 1.32 -24.14
C ARG A 39 -24.68 0.14 -25.13
N GLU A 40 -23.74 -0.79 -24.95
CA GLU A 40 -23.54 -1.94 -25.85
C GLU A 40 -24.31 -3.17 -25.39
N LEU A 41 -24.55 -3.33 -24.08
CA LEU A 41 -25.25 -4.50 -23.56
C LEU A 41 -26.71 -4.22 -23.27
N CYS A 42 -27.60 -5.03 -23.87
CA CYS A 42 -29.04 -4.97 -23.59
C CYS A 42 -29.40 -5.95 -22.46
N VAL A 43 -29.87 -5.42 -21.34
CA VAL A 43 -30.37 -6.21 -20.21
C VAL A 43 -31.90 -6.23 -20.19
N PHE A 44 -32.44 -7.39 -19.87
CA PHE A 44 -33.87 -7.58 -19.71
C PHE A 44 -34.23 -7.62 -18.23
N GLY A 45 -34.93 -6.63 -17.75
CA GLY A 45 -35.47 -6.60 -16.40
C GLY A 45 -36.77 -7.41 -16.25
N MET A 46 -37.20 -7.60 -15.00
CA MET A 46 -38.51 -8.19 -14.70
C MET A 46 -39.61 -7.40 -15.41
N GLY A 47 -40.56 -8.10 -16.03
CA GLY A 47 -41.65 -7.49 -16.82
C GLY A 47 -41.27 -7.17 -18.27
N GLY A 48 -40.13 -7.70 -18.80
CA GLY A 48 -39.74 -7.55 -20.20
C GLY A 48 -39.22 -6.17 -20.59
N ARG A 49 -38.92 -5.30 -19.61
CA ARG A 49 -38.35 -3.97 -19.86
C ARG A 49 -36.89 -4.14 -20.35
N ARG A 50 -36.58 -3.56 -21.50
CA ARG A 50 -35.25 -3.53 -22.08
C ARG A 50 -34.50 -2.29 -21.59
N GLN A 51 -33.23 -2.48 -21.20
CA GLN A 51 -32.33 -1.39 -20.84
C GLN A 51 -30.96 -1.63 -21.46
N TRP A 52 -30.44 -0.64 -22.17
CA TRP A 52 -29.08 -0.63 -22.67
C TRP A 52 -28.17 -0.04 -21.59
N VAL A 53 -27.15 -0.77 -21.24
CA VAL A 53 -26.19 -0.38 -20.18
C VAL A 53 -24.77 -0.32 -20.74
N ASP A 54 -23.95 0.51 -20.12
CA ASP A 54 -22.52 0.56 -20.38
C ASP A 54 -21.89 -0.70 -19.85
N CYS A 55 -20.90 -1.22 -20.56
CA CYS A 55 -20.16 -2.36 -20.08
C CYS A 55 -18.65 -2.21 -20.33
N LEU A 56 -17.89 -2.94 -19.54
CA LEU A 56 -16.46 -3.09 -19.64
C LEU A 56 -16.14 -4.56 -19.86
N VAL A 57 -15.31 -4.85 -20.85
CA VAL A 57 -14.77 -6.20 -21.07
C VAL A 57 -13.26 -6.12 -20.87
N CYS A 58 -12.75 -6.80 -19.85
CA CYS A 58 -11.32 -6.85 -19.59
C CYS A 58 -10.85 -8.28 -19.33
N GLU A 59 -9.53 -8.46 -19.32
CA GLU A 59 -8.91 -9.74 -19.03
C GLU A 59 -9.37 -10.26 -17.66
N TYR A 60 -9.69 -11.55 -17.60
CA TYR A 60 -9.93 -12.22 -16.32
C TYR A 60 -8.60 -12.48 -15.63
N VAL A 61 -8.43 -11.94 -14.44
CA VAL A 61 -7.23 -12.16 -13.63
C VAL A 61 -7.46 -13.38 -12.72
N ALA A 62 -6.79 -14.48 -13.02
CA ALA A 62 -6.81 -15.66 -12.17
C ALA A 62 -5.99 -15.43 -10.89
N GLY A 63 -6.50 -15.89 -9.74
CA GLY A 63 -5.83 -15.75 -8.46
C GLY A 63 -6.81 -15.56 -7.31
N GLN A 64 -6.28 -15.09 -6.18
CA GLN A 64 -7.07 -14.79 -4.99
C GLN A 64 -6.97 -13.31 -4.66
N THR A 65 -8.06 -12.69 -4.26
CA THR A 65 -8.01 -11.32 -3.71
C THR A 65 -7.21 -11.32 -2.41
N LEU A 66 -6.54 -10.20 -2.12
CA LEU A 66 -5.83 -10.07 -0.83
C LEU A 66 -6.80 -10.17 0.36
N ASP A 67 -8.04 -9.74 0.21
CA ASP A 67 -9.08 -9.93 1.23
C ASP A 67 -9.31 -11.41 1.52
N THR A 68 -9.50 -12.25 0.49
CA THR A 68 -9.66 -13.69 0.63
C THR A 68 -8.42 -14.33 1.27
N LEU A 69 -7.23 -13.92 0.85
CA LEU A 69 -5.96 -14.42 1.35
C LEU A 69 -5.77 -14.08 2.84
N LEU A 70 -6.01 -12.82 3.24
CA LEU A 70 -5.92 -12.35 4.63
C LEU A 70 -6.91 -13.06 5.56
N CYS A 71 -8.03 -13.55 5.02
CA CYS A 71 -9.04 -14.31 5.76
C CYS A 71 -8.75 -15.81 5.86
N GLY A 72 -7.78 -16.31 5.12
CA GLY A 72 -7.35 -17.71 5.18
C GLY A 72 -6.69 -18.07 6.52
N THR A 73 -6.78 -19.37 6.90
CA THR A 73 -6.22 -19.88 8.17
C THR A 73 -4.70 -20.06 8.14
N ASP A 74 -4.13 -20.38 6.96
CA ASP A 74 -2.68 -20.61 6.76
C ASP A 74 -1.98 -19.42 6.08
N ALA A 75 -2.47 -18.20 6.33
CA ALA A 75 -2.16 -17.03 5.55
C ALA A 75 -0.70 -16.52 5.67
N HIS A 76 0.05 -16.88 6.73
CA HIS A 76 1.32 -16.21 7.06
C HIS A 76 2.34 -16.17 5.90
N LYS A 77 2.64 -17.33 5.27
CA LYS A 77 3.57 -17.38 4.14
C LYS A 77 3.01 -16.66 2.91
N ALA A 78 1.73 -16.86 2.62
CA ALA A 78 1.05 -16.24 1.49
C ALA A 78 0.95 -14.71 1.66
N VAL A 79 0.68 -14.21 2.87
CA VAL A 79 0.69 -12.78 3.20
C VAL A 79 2.08 -12.18 3.04
N SER A 80 3.14 -12.89 3.43
CA SER A 80 4.53 -12.43 3.20
C SER A 80 4.86 -12.30 1.71
N VAL A 81 4.42 -13.23 0.87
CA VAL A 81 4.56 -13.11 -0.59
C VAL A 81 3.75 -11.93 -1.12
N ALA A 82 2.50 -11.81 -0.65
CA ALA A 82 1.60 -10.73 -1.05
C ALA A 82 2.13 -9.34 -0.67
N ALA A 83 2.72 -9.18 0.52
CA ALA A 83 3.32 -7.92 0.97
C ALA A 83 4.44 -7.47 0.02
N ARG A 84 5.36 -8.38 -0.32
CA ARG A 84 6.44 -8.09 -1.27
C ARG A 84 5.92 -7.82 -2.69
N ALA A 85 4.93 -8.58 -3.14
CA ALA A 85 4.31 -8.37 -4.44
C ALA A 85 3.56 -7.02 -4.51
N PHE A 86 2.92 -6.61 -3.39
CA PHE A 86 2.30 -5.31 -3.25
C PHE A 86 3.32 -4.18 -3.38
N ASP A 87 4.43 -4.23 -2.65
CA ASP A 87 5.45 -3.18 -2.70
C ASP A 87 5.96 -2.97 -4.13
N ARG A 88 6.23 -4.05 -4.88
CA ARG A 88 6.66 -3.95 -6.29
C ARG A 88 5.57 -3.36 -7.20
N ALA A 89 4.32 -3.81 -7.04
CA ALA A 89 3.20 -3.30 -7.84
C ALA A 89 2.92 -1.83 -7.53
N ALA A 90 2.96 -1.44 -6.24
CA ALA A 90 2.77 -0.07 -5.78
C ALA A 90 3.89 0.87 -6.25
N LEU A 91 5.15 0.41 -6.22
CA LEU A 91 6.27 1.17 -6.78
C LEU A 91 6.09 1.39 -8.30
N GLY A 92 5.64 0.37 -9.03
CA GLY A 92 5.29 0.52 -10.45
C GLY A 92 4.16 1.53 -10.69
N LEU A 93 3.15 1.56 -9.79
CA LEU A 93 2.06 2.53 -9.85
C LEU A 93 2.57 3.96 -9.59
N LEU A 94 3.38 4.17 -8.55
CA LEU A 94 3.98 5.48 -8.22
C LEU A 94 4.84 6.05 -9.36
N ARG A 95 5.48 5.19 -10.15
CA ARG A 95 6.29 5.56 -11.33
C ARG A 95 5.48 5.76 -12.60
N SER A 96 4.19 5.50 -12.53
CA SER A 96 3.28 5.69 -13.67
C SER A 96 2.61 7.07 -13.62
N GLU A 97 2.02 7.49 -14.74
CA GLU A 97 1.19 8.70 -14.80
C GLU A 97 -0.27 8.43 -14.37
N ARG A 98 -0.50 7.35 -13.62
CA ARG A 98 -1.84 6.92 -13.20
C ARG A 98 -1.90 6.74 -11.71
N ALA A 99 -3.12 6.83 -11.15
CA ALA A 99 -3.40 6.39 -9.80
C ALA A 99 -4.69 5.58 -9.78
N HIS A 100 -4.83 4.67 -8.83
CA HIS A 100 -5.96 3.74 -8.77
C HIS A 100 -7.21 4.37 -8.16
N GLY A 101 -7.02 5.17 -7.12
CA GLY A 101 -8.09 5.92 -6.45
C GLY A 101 -8.87 5.17 -5.37
N ASP A 102 -8.89 3.84 -5.37
CA ASP A 102 -9.55 3.00 -4.36
C ASP A 102 -8.76 1.71 -4.07
N LEU A 103 -7.49 1.88 -3.66
CA LEU A 103 -6.67 0.75 -3.23
C LEU A 103 -7.20 0.14 -1.94
N LYS A 104 -7.52 -1.15 -1.98
CA LYS A 104 -7.97 -1.96 -0.85
C LYS A 104 -7.77 -3.45 -1.15
N PRO A 105 -7.75 -4.34 -0.14
CA PRO A 105 -7.49 -5.77 -0.34
C PRO A 105 -8.43 -6.47 -1.33
N GLU A 106 -9.68 -6.04 -1.45
CA GLU A 106 -10.65 -6.59 -2.41
C GLU A 106 -10.31 -6.25 -3.86
N ASN A 107 -9.61 -5.12 -4.09
CA ASN A 107 -9.23 -4.63 -5.42
C ASN A 107 -7.83 -5.08 -5.86
N MET A 108 -7.28 -6.10 -5.22
CA MET A 108 -5.96 -6.64 -5.48
C MET A 108 -6.00 -8.16 -5.58
N ILE A 109 -5.48 -8.72 -6.68
CA ILE A 109 -5.40 -10.17 -6.88
C ILE A 109 -3.94 -10.59 -6.87
N LEU A 110 -3.60 -11.55 -6.00
CA LEU A 110 -2.35 -12.29 -6.05
C LEU A 110 -2.53 -13.46 -7.02
N THR A 111 -1.76 -13.45 -8.13
CA THR A 111 -1.80 -14.52 -9.11
C THR A 111 -1.03 -15.76 -8.62
N PRO A 112 -1.25 -16.93 -9.24
CA PRO A 112 -0.50 -18.16 -8.92
C PRO A 112 1.02 -17.99 -9.07
N GLU A 113 1.48 -17.10 -9.97
CA GLU A 113 2.89 -16.78 -10.21
C GLU A 113 3.48 -15.83 -9.16
N GLY A 114 2.67 -15.41 -8.17
CA GLY A 114 3.10 -14.50 -7.09
C GLY A 114 3.17 -13.03 -7.51
N GLN A 115 2.52 -12.65 -8.62
CA GLN A 115 2.39 -11.25 -9.03
C GLN A 115 1.12 -10.63 -8.43
N LEU A 116 1.17 -9.36 -8.08
CA LEU A 116 -0.01 -8.62 -7.67
C LEU A 116 -0.56 -7.80 -8.83
N LYS A 117 -1.86 -7.91 -9.05
CA LYS A 117 -2.62 -7.15 -10.06
C LYS A 117 -3.68 -6.29 -9.37
N PHE A 118 -3.69 -5.00 -9.70
CA PHE A 118 -4.78 -4.11 -9.31
C PHE A 118 -5.97 -4.29 -10.26
N ILE A 119 -7.17 -4.36 -9.69
CA ILE A 119 -8.44 -4.49 -10.42
C ILE A 119 -9.40 -3.39 -9.97
N ASP A 120 -10.48 -3.17 -10.72
CA ASP A 120 -11.51 -2.16 -10.39
C ASP A 120 -11.00 -0.71 -10.38
N TRP A 121 -10.54 -0.25 -11.55
CA TRP A 121 -9.97 1.08 -11.78
C TRP A 121 -11.01 2.19 -11.95
N ASP A 122 -12.27 2.02 -11.56
CA ASP A 122 -13.36 2.96 -11.82
C ASP A 122 -13.17 4.35 -11.20
N ALA A 123 -12.36 4.44 -10.13
CA ALA A 123 -11.98 5.68 -9.45
C ALA A 123 -10.62 6.25 -9.91
N ALA A 124 -9.99 5.60 -10.91
CA ALA A 124 -8.62 5.89 -11.29
C ALA A 124 -8.45 7.28 -11.90
N TYR A 125 -7.32 7.89 -11.56
CA TYR A 125 -6.78 9.03 -12.28
C TYR A 125 -5.95 8.57 -13.50
N VAL A 126 -6.13 9.25 -14.62
CA VAL A 126 -5.29 9.20 -15.81
C VAL A 126 -5.07 10.63 -16.33
N PRO A 127 -4.00 10.94 -17.08
CA PRO A 127 -3.69 12.30 -17.55
C PRO A 127 -4.84 12.98 -18.30
N ALA A 128 -5.65 12.22 -19.04
CA ALA A 128 -6.83 12.73 -19.74
C ALA A 128 -7.93 13.29 -18.82
N LEU A 129 -7.86 13.04 -17.50
CA LEU A 129 -8.79 13.52 -16.49
C LEU A 129 -8.21 14.67 -15.65
N ALA A 130 -7.03 15.19 -16.03
CA ALA A 130 -6.42 16.30 -15.32
C ALA A 130 -7.35 17.52 -15.22
N GLY A 131 -7.43 18.13 -14.05
CA GLY A 131 -8.30 19.27 -13.76
C GLY A 131 -9.76 18.93 -13.49
N ARG A 132 -10.15 17.65 -13.56
CA ARG A 132 -11.49 17.18 -13.11
C ARG A 132 -11.51 16.90 -11.62
N ALA A 133 -12.71 16.74 -11.06
CA ALA A 133 -12.87 16.16 -9.73
C ALA A 133 -12.96 14.62 -9.84
N ALA A 134 -12.45 13.94 -8.82
CA ALA A 134 -12.60 12.49 -8.69
C ALA A 134 -14.09 12.12 -8.55
N PRO A 135 -14.54 10.99 -9.10
CA PRO A 135 -15.92 10.52 -8.94
C PRO A 135 -16.24 10.16 -7.48
N GLU A 136 -15.20 9.76 -6.74
CA GLU A 136 -15.29 9.38 -5.33
C GLU A 136 -13.92 9.54 -4.65
N THR A 137 -13.87 9.40 -3.32
CA THR A 137 -12.63 9.48 -2.54
C THR A 137 -12.07 8.11 -2.17
N GLY A 138 -12.64 7.04 -2.69
CA GLY A 138 -12.28 5.66 -2.34
C GLY A 138 -12.77 5.24 -0.95
N THR A 139 -12.34 4.06 -0.52
CA THR A 139 -12.77 3.44 0.75
C THR A 139 -12.09 4.11 1.94
N ALA A 140 -12.87 4.75 2.82
CA ALA A 140 -12.38 5.59 3.92
C ALA A 140 -11.43 4.88 4.90
N ALA A 141 -11.51 3.56 5.03
CA ALA A 141 -10.60 2.78 5.87
C ALA A 141 -9.15 2.76 5.35
N TYR A 142 -8.93 3.09 4.08
CA TYR A 142 -7.61 3.10 3.44
C TYR A 142 -7.18 4.49 2.97
N GLN A 143 -8.00 5.52 3.18
CA GLN A 143 -7.76 6.87 2.69
C GLN A 143 -7.40 7.83 3.83
N HIS A 144 -6.52 8.78 3.53
CA HIS A 144 -6.25 9.88 4.47
C HIS A 144 -7.55 10.68 4.73
N PRO A 145 -7.88 11.04 5.99
CA PRO A 145 -9.15 11.69 6.33
C PRO A 145 -9.39 13.06 5.65
N LYS A 146 -8.30 13.71 5.20
CA LYS A 146 -8.37 15.00 4.49
C LYS A 146 -8.43 14.86 2.97
N ARG A 147 -8.50 13.63 2.42
CA ARG A 147 -8.71 13.44 0.98
C ARG A 147 -10.07 13.97 0.56
N THR A 148 -10.09 14.74 -0.54
CA THR A 148 -11.30 15.28 -1.14
C THR A 148 -11.37 14.91 -2.63
N THR A 149 -12.53 15.04 -3.24
CA THR A 149 -12.70 14.80 -4.69
C THR A 149 -11.94 15.81 -5.56
N GLN A 150 -11.53 16.95 -5.01
CA GLN A 150 -10.70 17.94 -5.73
C GLN A 150 -9.23 17.52 -5.83
N MET A 151 -8.79 16.59 -4.98
CA MET A 151 -7.47 15.98 -5.06
C MET A 151 -7.58 14.79 -6.02
N TYR A 152 -7.30 15.05 -7.29
CA TYR A 152 -7.42 14.06 -8.35
C TYR A 152 -6.23 14.19 -9.31
N ASP A 153 -5.16 13.49 -8.96
CA ASP A 153 -3.87 13.48 -9.63
C ASP A 153 -3.14 12.14 -9.37
N THR A 154 -1.87 12.05 -9.71
CA THR A 154 -1.05 10.83 -9.53
C THR A 154 -0.75 10.49 -8.07
N HIS A 155 -0.96 11.41 -7.12
CA HIS A 155 -0.63 11.24 -5.70
C HIS A 155 -1.81 10.80 -4.82
N ILE A 156 -2.99 10.58 -5.41
CA ILE A 156 -4.18 10.23 -4.63
C ILE A 156 -4.08 8.89 -3.91
N ASP A 157 -3.14 8.04 -4.30
CA ASP A 157 -2.89 6.75 -3.68
C ASP A 157 -1.74 6.74 -2.66
N ASP A 158 -1.00 7.84 -2.50
CA ASP A 158 0.19 7.88 -1.65
C ASP A 158 -0.08 7.29 -0.25
N TYR A 159 -1.12 7.79 0.41
CA TYR A 159 -1.48 7.35 1.75
C TYR A 159 -1.92 5.88 1.80
N SER A 160 -2.73 5.46 0.83
CA SER A 160 -3.21 4.09 0.73
C SER A 160 -2.08 3.10 0.48
N ILE A 161 -1.09 3.47 -0.35
CA ILE A 161 0.10 2.67 -0.61
C ILE A 161 0.91 2.49 0.68
N ALA A 162 1.22 3.57 1.38
CA ALA A 162 1.96 3.49 2.63
C ALA A 162 1.22 2.64 3.68
N LEU A 163 -0.08 2.87 3.87
CA LEU A 163 -0.90 2.13 4.83
C LEU A 163 -0.97 0.63 4.51
N LEU A 164 -1.22 0.28 3.26
CA LEU A 164 -1.34 -1.12 2.85
C LEU A 164 0.00 -1.86 2.91
N SER A 165 1.12 -1.23 2.51
CA SER A 165 2.45 -1.82 2.68
C SER A 165 2.73 -2.11 4.15
N VAL A 166 2.54 -1.12 5.04
CA VAL A 166 2.70 -1.29 6.49
C VAL A 166 1.83 -2.43 7.02
N MET A 167 0.55 -2.47 6.65
CA MET A 167 -0.38 -3.46 7.19
C MET A 167 -0.13 -4.87 6.68
N LEU A 168 0.22 -5.04 5.41
CA LEU A 168 0.54 -6.35 4.84
C LEU A 168 1.82 -6.91 5.47
N HIS A 169 2.86 -6.09 5.65
CA HIS A 169 4.08 -6.52 6.33
C HIS A 169 3.84 -6.80 7.82
N ALA A 170 3.06 -5.99 8.52
CA ALA A 170 2.69 -6.27 9.91
C ALA A 170 1.90 -7.58 10.02
N ALA A 171 0.93 -7.83 9.14
CA ALA A 171 0.16 -9.08 9.11
C ALA A 171 1.02 -10.32 8.78
N ALA A 172 2.10 -10.13 8.01
CA ALA A 172 3.08 -11.19 7.75
C ALA A 172 4.00 -11.49 8.94
N LEU A 173 4.12 -10.60 9.90
CA LEU A 173 5.03 -10.73 11.04
C LEU A 173 4.31 -11.00 12.36
N ASP A 174 3.08 -10.52 12.48
CA ASP A 174 2.27 -10.59 13.69
C ASP A 174 0.94 -11.32 13.40
N PRO A 175 0.75 -12.53 13.94
CA PRO A 175 -0.48 -13.30 13.78
C PRO A 175 -1.73 -12.56 14.30
N ASP A 176 -1.60 -11.69 15.30
CA ASP A 176 -2.73 -10.96 15.87
C ASP A 176 -3.29 -9.93 14.88
N VAL A 177 -2.43 -9.30 14.06
CA VAL A 177 -2.86 -8.40 12.98
C VAL A 177 -3.70 -9.15 11.95
N SER A 178 -3.25 -10.35 11.51
CA SER A 178 -3.99 -11.21 10.60
C SER A 178 -5.30 -11.73 11.23
N ALA A 179 -5.28 -12.12 12.51
CA ALA A 179 -6.47 -12.60 13.22
C ALA A 179 -7.51 -11.48 13.34
N ARG A 180 -7.09 -10.24 13.62
CA ARG A 180 -7.98 -9.09 13.68
C ARG A 180 -8.62 -8.80 12.33
N TYR A 181 -7.84 -8.78 11.25
CA TYR A 181 -8.40 -8.59 9.91
C TYR A 181 -9.42 -9.68 9.56
N ARG A 182 -9.11 -10.93 9.86
CA ARG A 182 -10.02 -12.07 9.63
C ARG A 182 -11.35 -11.93 10.37
N SER A 183 -11.30 -11.42 11.61
CA SER A 183 -12.48 -11.25 12.46
C SER A 183 -13.32 -10.04 12.10
N LEU A 184 -12.69 -8.90 11.83
CA LEU A 184 -13.35 -7.60 11.73
C LEU A 184 -13.35 -7.03 10.29
N ARG A 185 -12.59 -7.62 9.36
CA ARG A 185 -12.33 -7.08 8.02
C ARG A 185 -11.70 -5.68 8.08
N GLU A 186 -10.98 -5.40 9.16
CA GLU A 186 -10.32 -4.12 9.40
C GLU A 186 -8.91 -4.34 9.92
N PHE A 187 -7.98 -3.57 9.42
CA PHE A 187 -6.64 -3.50 9.98
C PHE A 187 -6.62 -2.68 11.28
N PRO A 188 -5.64 -2.92 12.18
CA PRO A 188 -5.51 -2.17 13.44
C PRO A 188 -5.24 -0.69 13.24
N LEU A 189 -4.53 -0.30 12.16
CA LEU A 189 -4.24 1.10 11.85
C LEU A 189 -5.45 1.76 11.17
N HIS A 190 -6.11 2.65 11.89
CA HIS A 190 -7.26 3.37 11.36
C HIS A 190 -6.88 4.82 11.02
N PRO A 191 -7.00 5.29 9.75
CA PRO A 191 -6.54 6.60 9.32
C PRO A 191 -7.05 7.78 10.18
N ARG A 192 -8.31 7.73 10.62
CA ARG A 192 -8.86 8.79 11.49
C ARG A 192 -8.26 8.81 12.88
N ARG A 193 -7.91 7.66 13.47
CA ARG A 193 -7.25 7.59 14.77
C ARG A 193 -5.81 8.09 14.69
N ILE A 194 -5.10 7.72 13.61
CA ILE A 194 -3.74 8.21 13.35
C ILE A 194 -3.77 9.74 13.22
N ALA A 195 -4.63 10.28 12.37
CA ALA A 195 -4.74 11.73 12.16
C ALA A 195 -5.16 12.51 13.40
N ALA A 196 -5.84 11.86 14.34
CA ALA A 196 -6.25 12.45 15.60
C ALA A 196 -5.18 12.30 16.72
N GLY A 197 -4.06 11.62 16.46
CA GLY A 197 -2.92 11.48 17.37
C GLY A 197 -3.11 10.47 18.51
N TYR A 198 -4.09 9.56 18.44
CA TYR A 198 -4.29 8.50 19.45
C TYR A 198 -4.47 7.11 18.84
N CYS A 199 -3.45 6.69 18.12
CA CYS A 199 -3.38 5.34 17.57
C CYS A 199 -2.17 4.62 18.20
N GLU A 200 -2.38 3.94 19.33
CA GLU A 200 -1.33 3.16 20.00
C GLU A 200 -0.77 2.05 19.08
N GLU A 201 -1.60 1.51 18.20
CA GLU A 201 -1.21 0.50 17.24
C GLU A 201 -0.16 1.03 16.23
N LEU A 202 -0.10 2.34 16.02
CA LEU A 202 0.92 2.96 15.16
C LEU A 202 2.32 2.80 15.77
N GLU A 203 2.48 3.11 17.05
CA GLU A 203 3.76 2.97 17.75
C GLU A 203 4.16 1.50 17.86
N ARG A 204 3.24 0.59 18.21
CA ARG A 204 3.52 -0.86 18.23
C ARG A 204 3.99 -1.38 16.88
N THR A 205 3.38 -0.90 15.79
CA THR A 205 3.77 -1.31 14.44
C THR A 205 5.14 -0.74 14.06
N ALA A 206 5.43 0.50 14.46
CA ALA A 206 6.76 1.10 14.27
C ALA A 206 7.83 0.30 15.03
N ASP A 207 7.59 -0.02 16.31
CA ASP A 207 8.49 -0.82 17.15
C ASP A 207 8.72 -2.24 16.58
N LEU A 208 7.65 -2.85 16.06
CA LEU A 208 7.75 -4.16 15.40
C LEU A 208 8.75 -4.12 14.23
N PHE A 209 8.69 -3.11 13.39
CA PHE A 209 9.60 -2.98 12.25
C PHE A 209 11.00 -2.56 12.67
N ALA A 210 11.13 -1.64 13.64
CA ALA A 210 12.41 -1.21 14.18
C ALA A 210 13.19 -2.38 14.79
N SER A 211 12.54 -3.19 15.63
CA SER A 211 13.16 -4.37 16.27
C SER A 211 13.61 -5.45 15.28
N ARG A 212 13.12 -5.42 14.06
CA ARG A 212 13.48 -6.36 12.97
C ARG A 212 14.39 -5.74 11.91
N GLY A 213 14.86 -4.51 12.10
CA GLY A 213 15.70 -3.80 11.13
C GLY A 213 15.01 -3.48 9.80
N MET A 214 13.68 -3.43 9.79
CA MET A 214 12.87 -3.15 8.59
C MET A 214 12.71 -1.63 8.41
N ALA A 215 13.81 -0.98 8.10
CA ALA A 215 13.90 0.47 7.98
C ALA A 215 12.85 1.12 7.07
N PRO A 216 12.62 0.62 5.83
CA PRO A 216 11.62 1.22 4.95
C PRO A 216 10.21 1.12 5.52
N GLN A 217 9.81 -0.02 6.11
CA GLN A 217 8.49 -0.21 6.70
C GLN A 217 8.29 0.66 7.95
N TYR A 218 9.34 0.83 8.75
CA TYR A 218 9.34 1.80 9.86
C TYR A 218 9.07 3.22 9.34
N ARG A 219 9.79 3.66 8.29
CA ARG A 219 9.56 4.99 7.68
C ARG A 219 8.15 5.14 7.15
N LEU A 220 7.64 4.16 6.41
CA LEU A 220 6.25 4.17 5.92
C LEU A 220 5.26 4.32 7.07
N THR A 221 5.49 3.61 8.20
CA THR A 221 4.66 3.73 9.39
C THR A 221 4.65 5.16 9.93
N ARG A 222 5.81 5.80 10.02
CA ARG A 222 5.92 7.20 10.49
C ARG A 222 5.28 8.19 9.51
N MET A 223 5.35 7.94 8.20
CA MET A 223 4.70 8.76 7.17
C MET A 223 3.18 8.78 7.30
N LEU A 224 2.54 7.77 7.89
CA LEU A 224 1.09 7.74 8.11
C LEU A 224 0.59 8.84 9.04
N SER A 225 1.45 9.45 9.87
CA SER A 225 1.13 10.62 10.68
C SER A 225 1.18 11.94 9.91
N SER A 226 1.39 11.92 8.60
CA SER A 226 1.39 13.13 7.77
C SER A 226 0.12 13.95 7.96
N PRO A 227 0.20 15.29 8.01
CA PRO A 227 -0.98 16.15 8.08
C PRO A 227 -1.74 16.25 6.75
N THR A 228 -1.20 15.68 5.66
CA THR A 228 -1.76 15.72 4.31
C THR A 228 -1.81 14.32 3.69
N PRO A 229 -2.70 14.09 2.70
CA PRO A 229 -2.73 12.81 1.97
C PRO A 229 -1.51 12.57 1.07
N TYR A 230 -0.79 13.61 0.68
CA TYR A 230 0.42 13.52 -0.15
C TYR A 230 1.63 13.20 0.72
N LEU A 231 2.37 12.17 0.36
CA LEU A 231 3.53 11.72 1.13
C LEU A 231 4.83 12.00 0.38
N PHE A 232 5.55 13.02 0.85
CA PHE A 232 6.83 13.38 0.25
C PHE A 232 7.84 12.22 0.32
N ASN A 233 8.58 11.99 -0.77
CA ASN A 233 9.57 10.91 -0.92
C ASN A 233 9.01 9.46 -0.80
N LEU A 234 7.70 9.25 -0.92
CA LEU A 234 7.12 7.91 -0.84
C LEU A 234 7.77 6.94 -1.85
N GLU A 235 7.97 7.36 -3.11
CA GLU A 235 8.58 6.51 -4.13
C GLU A 235 9.96 6.02 -3.70
N SER A 236 10.81 6.90 -3.16
CA SER A 236 12.15 6.54 -2.69
C SER A 236 12.11 5.53 -1.55
N VAL A 237 11.16 5.66 -0.62
CA VAL A 237 10.98 4.72 0.50
C VAL A 237 10.49 3.37 0.00
N MET A 238 9.55 3.35 -0.94
CA MET A 238 9.04 2.12 -1.56
C MET A 238 10.13 1.41 -2.38
N ASP A 239 10.97 2.17 -3.10
CA ASP A 239 12.12 1.61 -3.82
C ASP A 239 13.14 0.97 -2.87
N ALA A 240 13.42 1.62 -1.73
CA ALA A 240 14.25 1.05 -0.68
C ALA A 240 13.64 -0.24 -0.07
N ALA A 241 12.31 -0.27 0.11
CA ALA A 241 11.61 -1.47 0.57
C ALA A 241 11.78 -2.65 -0.41
N CYS A 242 11.61 -2.41 -1.70
CA CYS A 242 11.81 -3.43 -2.73
C CYS A 242 13.26 -3.94 -2.75
N ARG A 243 14.25 -3.04 -2.72
CA ARG A 243 15.68 -3.42 -2.70
C ARG A 243 16.08 -4.23 -1.47
N ALA A 244 15.56 -3.87 -0.29
CA ALA A 244 15.84 -4.61 0.95
C ALA A 244 15.29 -6.05 0.87
N GLN A 245 14.14 -6.24 0.23
CA GLN A 245 13.55 -7.55 0.01
C GLN A 245 14.37 -8.42 -0.96
N ASP A 246 14.94 -7.83 -2.00
CA ASP A 246 15.76 -8.55 -2.97
C ASP A 246 17.13 -8.95 -2.35
N ALA A 247 17.68 -8.13 -1.45
CA ALA A 247 18.92 -8.43 -0.74
C ALA A 247 18.80 -9.60 0.25
N THR A 248 17.62 -9.80 0.88
CA THR A 248 17.40 -10.92 1.80
C THR A 248 17.30 -12.29 1.12
N VAL A 249 17.08 -12.33 -0.18
CA VAL A 249 17.10 -13.59 -0.97
C VAL A 249 18.52 -14.12 -1.18
N THR A 250 19.56 -13.29 -0.98
CA THR A 250 20.96 -13.63 -1.28
C THR A 250 21.85 -13.90 -0.07
N THR A 251 21.36 -13.77 1.17
CA THR A 251 22.19 -13.97 2.37
C THR A 251 21.51 -14.75 3.47
N ASP A 252 21.50 -16.08 3.37
CA ASP A 252 21.61 -16.92 4.56
C ASP A 252 23.11 -17.14 4.80
N THR A 253 23.69 -16.42 5.75
CA THR A 253 24.83 -16.77 6.62
C THR A 253 25.55 -15.52 7.13
N ALA A 254 25.41 -15.19 8.40
CA ALA A 254 26.48 -14.98 9.38
C ALA A 254 25.98 -14.23 10.63
N THR A 255 25.93 -14.93 11.73
CA THR A 255 25.82 -14.44 13.10
C THR A 255 27.16 -13.89 13.58
N SER A 256 27.17 -12.69 14.18
CA SER A 256 28.27 -12.22 15.05
C SER A 256 27.76 -11.35 16.19
N GLU A 257 28.34 -11.52 17.38
CA GLU A 257 27.93 -10.92 18.65
C GLU A 257 28.29 -9.42 18.77
N PRO A 258 27.60 -8.63 19.65
CA PRO A 258 27.77 -7.18 19.74
C PRO A 258 29.07 -6.77 20.46
N SER A 259 29.76 -5.75 19.97
CA SER A 259 30.96 -5.14 20.56
C SER A 259 30.61 -3.89 21.37
N ASP A 260 31.30 -3.74 22.52
CA ASP A 260 31.12 -2.65 23.48
C ASP A 260 31.93 -1.40 23.05
N GLY A 261 31.40 -0.61 22.11
CA GLY A 261 31.99 0.62 21.59
C GLY A 261 31.05 1.82 21.64
N MET A 262 31.60 3.05 21.50
CA MET A 262 30.78 4.25 21.32
C MET A 262 30.00 4.17 20.01
N PRO A 263 28.74 4.57 19.97
CA PRO A 263 27.99 4.67 18.74
C PRO A 263 28.68 5.64 17.76
N GLU A 264 28.74 5.26 16.49
CA GLU A 264 29.25 6.09 15.38
C GLU A 264 28.10 6.35 14.42
N LEU A 265 27.95 7.61 14.02
CA LEU A 265 26.99 7.98 12.98
C LEU A 265 27.47 7.42 11.63
N ASP A 266 26.60 6.75 10.91
CA ASP A 266 26.92 6.22 9.59
C ASP A 266 25.71 6.35 8.65
N GLU A 267 25.98 6.44 7.37
CA GLU A 267 24.97 6.61 6.32
C GLU A 267 24.89 5.35 5.46
N ARG A 268 23.66 4.98 5.11
CA ARG A 268 23.44 3.94 4.11
C ARG A 268 22.22 4.30 3.25
N ASP A 269 22.40 4.33 1.95
CA ASP A 269 21.36 4.60 0.95
C ASP A 269 20.65 5.95 1.16
N GLY A 270 21.38 6.98 1.59
CA GLY A 270 20.83 8.31 1.89
C GLY A 270 20.13 8.41 3.24
N LEU A 271 20.22 7.38 4.08
CA LEU A 271 19.64 7.35 5.41
C LEU A 271 20.72 7.20 6.47
N TRP A 272 20.49 7.87 7.60
CA TRP A 272 21.40 7.93 8.72
C TRP A 272 20.98 6.99 9.85
N GLY A 273 21.93 6.37 10.50
CA GLY A 273 21.75 5.51 11.66
C GLY A 273 23.03 5.48 12.49
N TYR A 274 23.10 4.60 13.49
CA TYR A 274 24.28 4.51 14.36
C TYR A 274 24.78 3.07 14.40
N ARG A 275 26.11 2.92 14.36
CA ARG A 275 26.82 1.65 14.45
C ARG A 275 27.67 1.59 15.71
N THR A 276 27.93 0.36 16.18
CA THR A 276 28.95 0.06 17.14
C THR A 276 29.70 -1.18 16.68
N GLY A 277 31.03 -1.10 16.57
CA GLY A 277 31.84 -2.23 16.12
C GLY A 277 31.45 -2.76 14.74
N GLY A 278 30.96 -1.89 13.84
CA GLY A 278 30.53 -2.26 12.50
C GLY A 278 29.10 -2.79 12.38
N GLN A 279 28.39 -2.98 13.50
CA GLN A 279 26.99 -3.40 13.51
C GLN A 279 26.06 -2.22 13.77
N TRP A 280 24.91 -2.18 13.10
CA TRP A 280 23.87 -1.20 13.33
C TRP A 280 23.21 -1.44 14.69
N ILE A 281 23.35 -0.51 15.62
CA ILE A 281 22.58 -0.45 16.87
C ILE A 281 21.30 0.33 16.69
N ILE A 282 21.33 1.36 15.82
CA ILE A 282 20.17 2.07 15.31
C ILE A 282 20.27 1.97 13.79
N PRO A 283 19.37 1.24 13.12
CA PRO A 283 19.42 1.06 11.68
C PRO A 283 19.29 2.40 10.95
N PRO A 284 19.75 2.51 9.68
CA PRO A 284 19.69 3.75 8.90
C PRO A 284 18.24 4.08 8.53
N LEU A 285 17.58 4.85 9.40
CA LEU A 285 16.15 5.18 9.35
C LEU A 285 15.88 6.66 9.14
N TYR A 286 16.87 7.51 9.42
CA TYR A 286 16.69 8.95 9.60
C TYR A 286 17.16 9.74 8.39
N ASP A 287 16.50 10.86 8.12
CA ASP A 287 16.83 11.76 7.00
C ASP A 287 18.19 12.46 7.23
N TRP A 288 18.54 12.68 8.49
CA TRP A 288 19.83 13.22 8.94
C TRP A 288 20.11 12.80 10.39
N GLY A 289 21.36 12.88 10.80
CA GLY A 289 21.81 12.63 12.16
C GLY A 289 23.03 13.46 12.52
N PHE A 290 23.31 13.57 13.82
CA PHE A 290 24.54 14.16 14.35
C PHE A 290 25.34 13.15 15.15
N ASP A 291 26.64 13.35 15.24
CA ASP A 291 27.52 12.51 16.07
C ASP A 291 26.99 12.47 17.52
N PRO A 292 27.04 11.30 18.16
CA PRO A 292 26.55 11.15 19.54
C PRO A 292 27.30 12.07 20.50
N THR A 293 26.59 12.72 21.36
CA THR A 293 27.16 13.54 22.45
C THR A 293 26.61 13.03 23.78
N GLU A 294 27.50 12.62 24.70
CA GLU A 294 27.15 12.11 26.04
C GLU A 294 26.10 10.98 26.03
N GLY A 295 26.10 10.13 24.98
CA GLY A 295 25.16 9.01 24.84
C GLY A 295 23.78 9.41 24.30
N VAL A 296 23.59 10.67 23.90
CA VAL A 296 22.39 11.17 23.23
C VAL A 296 22.66 11.34 21.74
N MET A 297 21.78 10.84 20.92
CA MET A 297 21.82 10.94 19.47
C MET A 297 20.69 11.83 18.98
N LEU A 298 20.98 12.85 18.21
CA LEU A 298 19.98 13.73 17.59
C LEU A 298 19.81 13.33 16.12
N VAL A 299 18.57 13.05 15.73
CA VAL A 299 18.22 12.61 14.38
C VAL A 299 17.00 13.35 13.85
N GLY A 300 16.85 13.40 12.55
CA GLY A 300 15.67 13.96 11.88
C GLY A 300 14.94 12.92 11.06
N LEU A 301 13.61 12.92 11.17
CA LEU A 301 12.74 12.05 10.40
C LEU A 301 11.45 12.79 10.03
N GLY A 302 11.16 12.86 8.73
CA GLY A 302 9.91 13.48 8.24
C GLY A 302 9.75 14.95 8.61
N GLY A 303 10.87 15.69 8.74
CA GLY A 303 10.90 17.10 9.13
C GLY A 303 10.85 17.38 10.64
N TYR A 304 10.85 16.35 11.47
CA TYR A 304 10.92 16.46 12.94
C TYR A 304 12.29 16.02 13.46
N SER A 305 12.70 16.61 14.59
CA SER A 305 13.91 16.24 15.32
C SER A 305 13.57 15.31 16.48
N HIS A 306 14.37 14.26 16.68
CA HIS A 306 14.21 13.28 17.74
C HIS A 306 15.51 13.11 18.50
N PHE A 307 15.42 12.96 19.83
CA PHE A 307 16.52 12.55 20.66
C PHE A 307 16.38 11.05 20.94
N ILE A 308 17.46 10.31 20.75
CA ILE A 308 17.52 8.87 21.02
C ILE A 308 18.58 8.66 22.10
N LEU A 309 18.26 7.87 23.11
CA LEU A 309 19.21 7.44 24.09
C LEU A 309 19.96 6.18 23.62
N ARG A 310 21.14 5.89 24.21
CA ARG A 310 21.97 4.74 23.83
C ARG A 310 21.27 3.38 23.96
N ASP A 311 20.30 3.29 24.82
CA ASP A 311 19.50 2.08 25.11
C ASP A 311 18.20 1.96 24.29
N GLY A 312 17.93 2.89 23.36
CA GLY A 312 16.79 2.89 22.42
C GLY A 312 15.65 3.78 22.89
#